data_e8169a8019bbabccb4b7f37b4749301c
#
_entry.id   e8169a8019bbabccb4b7f37b4749301c
#
_cell.length_a   1.000
_cell.length_b   1.000
_cell.length_c   1.000
_cell.angle_alpha   90.00
_cell.angle_beta   90.00
_cell.angle_gamma   90.00
#
_symmetry.space_group_name_H-M   'P 1'
#
loop_
_entity.id
_entity.type
_entity.pdbx_description
1 polymer ?
#
loop_
_entity_poly.entity_id
_entity_poly.type
_entity_poly.pdbx_seq_one_letter_code
_entity_poly.pdbx_strand_id
1 'polypeptide(L)'
;PTDERKLLLNKKEINKLIEDCETDIVFMGSSLGGYYATYFSQLLNVRAVLINPAIPPLKGFDIHLGKNENYATGHKFIIEKSNIAFLRSLKVKKLSNPENIMVLVESGDEILPFEKTVSYFNGAHLDITYGGDHSYQSLTNKYIKIKEFLNLS
;
A
#
# COMPACT_ATOMS: atom_id res chain seq x y z
N PRO A 1 5.08 23.51 -10.17
CA PRO A 1 5.43 22.15 -10.53
C PRO A 1 5.09 21.31 -9.34
N THR A 2 3.91 20.76 -9.43
CA THR A 2 3.29 19.94 -8.40
C THR A 2 4.14 18.70 -8.19
N ASP A 3 4.38 18.39 -6.95
CA ASP A 3 5.13 17.25 -6.44
C ASP A 3 4.56 15.86 -6.86
N GLU A 4 3.67 15.82 -7.84
CA GLU A 4 3.17 14.61 -8.49
C GLU A 4 4.31 13.71 -9.01
N ARG A 5 5.41 14.32 -9.48
CA ARG A 5 6.59 13.56 -9.90
C ARG A 5 7.35 12.92 -8.74
N LYS A 6 7.19 13.41 -7.51
CA LYS A 6 7.84 12.83 -6.32
C LYS A 6 7.05 11.68 -5.71
N LEU A 7 5.73 11.67 -5.87
CA LEU A 7 4.88 10.52 -5.49
C LEU A 7 5.02 9.34 -6.46
N LEU A 8 5.50 9.63 -7.66
CA LEU A 8 5.80 8.65 -8.69
C LEU A 8 7.30 8.45 -8.70
N LEU A 9 7.83 7.68 -7.76
CA LEU A 9 9.11 7.04 -7.99
C LEU A 9 9.00 6.37 -9.35
N ASN A 10 9.65 6.99 -10.34
CA ASN A 10 9.69 6.45 -11.68
C ASN A 10 10.23 5.03 -11.55
N LYS A 11 9.64 4.07 -12.27
CA LYS A 11 10.16 2.70 -12.33
C LYS A 11 11.68 2.65 -12.50
N LYS A 12 12.25 3.61 -13.25
CA LYS A 12 13.72 3.76 -13.42
C LYS A 12 14.43 4.12 -12.13
N GLU A 13 13.86 4.98 -11.29
CA GLU A 13 14.48 5.38 -10.01
C GLU A 13 14.44 4.23 -9.01
N ILE A 14 13.34 3.47 -8.96
CA ILE A 14 13.25 2.27 -8.14
C ILE A 14 14.21 1.19 -8.65
N ASN A 15 14.25 0.93 -9.95
CA ASN A 15 15.21 -0.04 -10.51
C ASN A 15 16.65 0.37 -10.20
N LYS A 16 16.98 1.67 -10.32
CA LYS A 16 18.30 2.17 -9.95
C LYS A 16 18.60 1.98 -8.47
N LEU A 17 17.64 2.27 -7.58
CA LEU A 17 17.81 2.00 -6.14
C LEU A 17 18.05 0.51 -5.88
N ILE A 18 17.37 -0.38 -6.60
CA ILE A 18 17.56 -1.83 -6.49
C ILE A 18 18.96 -2.24 -6.98
N GLU A 19 19.40 -1.69 -8.11
CA GLU A 19 20.73 -1.96 -8.68
C GLU A 19 21.87 -1.40 -7.79
N ASP A 20 21.64 -0.24 -7.15
CA ASP A 20 22.59 0.43 -6.27
C ASP A 20 22.59 -0.15 -4.82
N CYS A 21 21.58 -0.95 -4.43
CA CYS A 21 21.48 -1.57 -3.11
C CYS A 21 22.10 -2.97 -3.10
N GLU A 22 23.08 -3.18 -2.23
CA GLU A 22 23.62 -4.52 -1.93
C GLU A 22 22.71 -5.36 -1.04
N THR A 23 21.54 -4.85 -0.66
CA THR A 23 20.61 -5.46 0.30
C THR A 23 19.23 -5.69 -0.33
N ASP A 24 18.49 -6.65 0.22
CA ASP A 24 17.11 -6.93 -0.19
C ASP A 24 16.19 -5.73 0.05
N ILE A 25 15.40 -5.37 -0.96
CA ILE A 25 14.38 -4.34 -0.86
C ILE A 25 13.05 -4.98 -0.45
N VAL A 26 12.38 -4.35 0.51
CA VAL A 26 11.02 -4.69 0.94
C VAL A 26 10.15 -3.44 0.94
N PHE A 27 8.86 -3.61 0.72
CA PHE A 27 7.90 -2.51 0.82
C PHE A 27 7.02 -2.67 2.04
N MET A 28 6.69 -1.54 2.65
CA MET A 28 5.67 -1.49 3.70
C MET A 28 4.76 -0.29 3.45
N GLY A 29 3.45 -0.49 3.53
CA GLY A 29 2.50 0.58 3.28
C GLY A 29 1.15 0.39 3.92
N SER A 30 0.57 1.49 4.41
CA SER A 30 -0.78 1.55 4.97
C SER A 30 -1.75 2.23 3.99
N SER A 31 -3.00 1.81 3.98
CA SER A 31 -4.07 2.41 3.18
C SER A 31 -3.66 2.53 1.69
N LEU A 32 -3.62 3.75 1.13
CA LEU A 32 -3.12 4.01 -0.23
C LEU A 32 -1.65 3.61 -0.40
N GLY A 33 -0.82 3.74 0.65
CA GLY A 33 0.55 3.23 0.66
C GLY A 33 0.61 1.72 0.45
N GLY A 34 -0.35 0.97 1.00
CA GLY A 34 -0.53 -0.46 0.75
C GLY A 34 -0.88 -0.78 -0.71
N TYR A 35 -1.68 0.07 -1.34
CA TYR A 35 -1.97 -0.05 -2.78
C TYR A 35 -0.71 0.06 -3.64
N TYR A 36 0.14 1.06 -3.36
CA TYR A 36 1.43 1.22 -4.04
C TYR A 36 2.39 0.07 -3.73
N ALA A 37 2.49 -0.33 -2.46
CA ALA A 37 3.34 -1.45 -2.05
C ALA A 37 2.95 -2.75 -2.76
N THR A 38 1.64 -2.99 -2.96
CA THR A 38 1.14 -4.11 -3.76
C THR A 38 1.64 -4.04 -5.20
N TYR A 39 1.50 -2.88 -5.84
CA TYR A 39 1.94 -2.70 -7.22
C TYR A 39 3.44 -2.97 -7.38
N PHE A 40 4.28 -2.37 -6.54
CA PHE A 40 5.72 -2.52 -6.63
C PHE A 40 6.21 -3.91 -6.23
N SER A 41 5.61 -4.53 -5.22
CA SER A 41 5.90 -5.91 -4.86
C SER A 41 5.69 -6.86 -6.05
N GLN A 42 4.55 -6.73 -6.73
CA GLN A 42 4.24 -7.58 -7.89
C GLN A 42 5.10 -7.25 -9.11
N LEU A 43 5.45 -5.98 -9.32
CA LEU A 43 6.29 -5.54 -10.43
C LEU A 43 7.73 -6.02 -10.29
N LEU A 44 8.26 -6.02 -9.06
CA LEU A 44 9.68 -6.27 -8.76
C LEU A 44 9.90 -7.66 -8.14
N ASN A 45 8.83 -8.39 -7.87
CA ASN A 45 8.87 -9.70 -7.21
C ASN A 45 9.58 -9.68 -5.84
N VAL A 46 9.28 -8.66 -5.02
CA VAL A 46 9.85 -8.46 -3.69
C VAL A 46 8.77 -8.51 -2.62
N ARG A 47 9.16 -8.75 -1.36
CA ARG A 47 8.23 -8.83 -0.25
C ARG A 47 7.60 -7.48 0.08
N ALA A 48 6.32 -7.52 0.50
CA ALA A 48 5.60 -6.36 1.00
C ALA A 48 4.72 -6.68 2.20
N VAL A 49 4.68 -5.75 3.15
CA VAL A 49 3.73 -5.74 4.27
C VAL A 49 2.72 -4.63 4.05
N LEU A 50 1.46 -4.99 4.04
CA LEU A 50 0.33 -4.11 3.76
C LEU A 50 -0.53 -3.97 5.01
N ILE A 51 -0.87 -2.75 5.38
CA ILE A 51 -1.63 -2.43 6.60
C ILE A 51 -2.92 -1.76 6.18
N ASN A 52 -4.08 -2.38 6.46
CA ASN A 52 -5.39 -1.91 6.02
C ASN A 52 -5.33 -1.35 4.58
N PRO A 53 -4.86 -2.13 3.59
CA PRO A 53 -4.53 -1.59 2.27
C PRO A 53 -5.77 -1.26 1.45
N ALA A 54 -5.69 -0.15 0.72
CA ALA A 54 -6.66 0.12 -0.35
C ALA A 54 -6.49 -0.90 -1.48
N ILE A 55 -7.61 -1.25 -2.11
CA ILE A 55 -7.66 -2.25 -3.19
C ILE A 55 -8.32 -1.66 -4.45
N PRO A 56 -8.03 -2.23 -5.65
CA PRO A 56 -8.74 -1.81 -6.86
C PRO A 56 -10.26 -2.05 -6.74
N PRO A 57 -11.08 -1.22 -7.38
CA PRO A 57 -10.76 -0.10 -8.27
C PRO A 57 -10.65 1.26 -7.57
N LEU A 58 -10.33 1.33 -6.29
CA LEU A 58 -10.28 2.55 -5.48
C LEU A 58 -11.65 3.26 -5.46
N LYS A 59 -12.71 2.50 -5.10
CA LYS A 59 -14.07 3.05 -4.97
C LYS A 59 -14.09 4.17 -3.96
N GLY A 60 -14.81 5.26 -4.31
CA GLY A 60 -14.95 6.41 -3.43
C GLY A 60 -13.74 7.36 -3.42
N PHE A 61 -12.62 7.02 -4.07
CA PHE A 61 -11.42 7.85 -4.06
C PHE A 61 -11.63 9.23 -4.75
N ASP A 62 -12.67 9.34 -5.58
CA ASP A 62 -13.05 10.59 -6.25
C ASP A 62 -13.49 11.71 -5.27
N ILE A 63 -13.83 11.38 -4.02
CA ILE A 63 -14.13 12.38 -2.98
C ILE A 63 -12.93 13.30 -2.68
N HIS A 64 -11.71 12.84 -2.97
CA HIS A 64 -10.48 13.60 -2.76
C HIS A 64 -10.16 14.56 -3.91
N LEU A 65 -11.00 14.62 -4.98
CA LEU A 65 -10.81 15.58 -6.06
C LEU A 65 -10.89 17.02 -5.54
N GLY A 66 -10.00 17.86 -6.05
CA GLY A 66 -9.94 19.29 -5.72
C GLY A 66 -8.87 19.62 -4.71
N LYS A 67 -9.12 20.67 -3.91
CA LYS A 67 -8.15 21.19 -2.95
C LYS A 67 -8.01 20.27 -1.74
N ASN A 68 -6.79 19.94 -1.40
CA ASN A 68 -6.41 19.12 -0.26
C ASN A 68 -5.28 19.81 0.51
N GLU A 69 -5.05 19.35 1.73
CA GLU A 69 -3.96 19.82 2.59
C GLU A 69 -3.26 18.63 3.25
N ASN A 70 -1.94 18.66 3.27
CA ASN A 70 -1.15 17.68 3.98
C ASN A 70 -1.22 17.95 5.49
N TYR A 71 -1.76 17.01 6.24
CA TYR A 71 -1.98 17.17 7.70
C TYR A 71 -0.70 17.41 8.50
N ALA A 72 0.45 16.87 8.04
CA ALA A 72 1.71 17.00 8.76
C ALA A 72 2.43 18.32 8.46
N THR A 73 2.28 18.85 7.26
CA THR A 73 3.07 20.02 6.79
C THR A 73 2.22 21.25 6.51
N GLY A 74 0.89 21.14 6.47
CA GLY A 74 -0.02 22.21 6.05
C GLY A 74 0.09 22.58 4.56
N HIS A 75 0.90 21.83 3.78
CA HIS A 75 1.06 22.12 2.36
C HIS A 75 -0.23 21.83 1.59
N LYS A 76 -0.69 22.82 0.82
CA LYS A 76 -1.91 22.72 0.00
C LYS A 76 -1.58 22.23 -1.38
N PHE A 77 -2.38 21.29 -1.88
CA PHE A 77 -2.25 20.71 -3.21
C PHE A 77 -3.62 20.43 -3.84
N ILE A 78 -3.65 20.16 -5.12
CA ILE A 78 -4.87 19.85 -5.87
C ILE A 78 -4.76 18.44 -6.42
N ILE A 79 -5.79 17.61 -6.17
CA ILE A 79 -5.94 16.30 -6.81
C ILE A 79 -6.85 16.46 -8.01
N GLU A 80 -6.33 16.13 -9.18
CA GLU A 80 -7.05 16.19 -10.45
C GLU A 80 -7.55 14.80 -10.87
N LYS A 81 -8.48 14.75 -11.84
CA LYS A 81 -8.97 13.50 -12.42
C LYS A 81 -7.84 12.66 -13.05
N SER A 82 -6.84 13.32 -13.63
CA SER A 82 -5.64 12.70 -14.17
C SER A 82 -4.86 11.91 -13.12
N ASN A 83 -4.75 12.45 -11.89
CA ASN A 83 -4.07 11.78 -10.78
C ASN A 83 -4.80 10.51 -10.38
N ILE A 84 -6.13 10.57 -10.24
CA ILE A 84 -6.94 9.39 -9.91
C ILE A 84 -6.91 8.36 -11.04
N ALA A 85 -6.97 8.80 -12.29
CA ALA A 85 -6.84 7.89 -13.43
C ALA A 85 -5.49 7.18 -13.45
N PHE A 86 -4.42 7.92 -13.15
CA PHE A 86 -3.09 7.34 -13.01
C PHE A 86 -3.05 6.31 -11.87
N LEU A 87 -3.52 6.64 -10.67
CA LEU A 87 -3.61 5.68 -9.55
C LEU A 87 -4.33 4.40 -9.97
N ARG A 88 -5.49 4.54 -10.61
CA ARG A 88 -6.27 3.39 -11.10
C ARG A 88 -5.54 2.59 -12.19
N SER A 89 -4.60 3.19 -12.92
CA SER A 89 -3.79 2.46 -13.92
C SER A 89 -2.78 1.51 -13.28
N LEU A 90 -2.36 1.76 -12.03
CA LEU A 90 -1.45 0.90 -11.27
C LEU A 90 -2.13 -0.35 -10.68
N LYS A 91 -3.41 -0.57 -11.00
CA LYS A 91 -4.16 -1.70 -10.47
C LYS A 91 -3.49 -3.04 -10.80
N VAL A 92 -3.27 -3.85 -9.80
CA VAL A 92 -2.94 -5.26 -9.93
C VAL A 92 -4.26 -6.03 -10.05
N LYS A 93 -4.54 -6.62 -11.20
CA LYS A 93 -5.80 -7.35 -11.43
C LYS A 93 -5.81 -8.70 -10.72
N LYS A 94 -4.66 -9.35 -10.68
CA LYS A 94 -4.43 -10.65 -10.05
C LYS A 94 -3.00 -10.68 -9.52
N LEU A 95 -2.83 -11.16 -8.30
CA LEU A 95 -1.50 -11.35 -7.71
C LEU A 95 -0.78 -12.49 -8.45
N SER A 96 0.43 -12.22 -8.88
CA SER A 96 1.32 -13.22 -9.50
C SER A 96 2.11 -13.98 -8.44
N ASN A 97 2.54 -13.27 -7.40
CA ASN A 97 3.36 -13.78 -6.30
C ASN A 97 2.69 -13.42 -4.95
N PRO A 98 1.54 -14.03 -4.61
CA PRO A 98 0.82 -13.73 -3.37
C PRO A 98 1.63 -14.09 -2.12
N GLU A 99 2.52 -15.08 -2.20
CA GLU A 99 3.41 -15.51 -1.12
C GLU A 99 4.40 -14.42 -0.68
N ASN A 100 4.65 -13.42 -1.52
CA ASN A 100 5.49 -12.27 -1.20
C ASN A 100 4.71 -11.15 -0.49
N ILE A 101 3.44 -11.35 -0.20
CA ILE A 101 2.61 -10.33 0.43
C ILE A 101 2.12 -10.81 1.80
N MET A 102 2.35 -9.98 2.81
CA MET A 102 1.68 -10.08 4.10
C MET A 102 0.67 -8.93 4.22
N VAL A 103 -0.57 -9.27 4.55
CA VAL A 103 -1.66 -8.31 4.72
C VAL A 103 -2.12 -8.34 6.17
N LEU A 104 -2.03 -7.22 6.82
CA LEU A 104 -2.50 -6.99 8.17
C LEU A 104 -3.79 -6.17 8.08
N VAL A 105 -4.91 -6.71 8.53
CA VAL A 105 -6.21 -6.02 8.53
C VAL A 105 -6.85 -6.01 9.90
N GLU A 106 -7.49 -4.92 10.23
CA GLU A 106 -8.42 -4.82 11.36
C GLU A 106 -9.86 -4.85 10.86
N SER A 107 -10.69 -5.73 11.44
CA SER A 107 -12.07 -5.93 10.98
C SER A 107 -12.99 -4.74 11.27
N GLY A 108 -12.55 -3.81 12.13
CA GLY A 108 -13.23 -2.57 12.45
C GLY A 108 -12.86 -1.40 11.55
N ASP A 109 -12.10 -1.62 10.45
CA ASP A 109 -11.77 -0.57 9.46
C ASP A 109 -13.06 0.01 8.87
N GLU A 110 -13.37 1.26 9.25
CA GLU A 110 -14.59 1.97 8.88
C GLU A 110 -14.52 2.58 7.47
N ILE A 111 -13.33 2.60 6.86
CA ILE A 111 -13.08 3.19 5.54
C ILE A 111 -13.04 2.09 4.47
N LEU A 112 -12.31 1.00 4.75
CA LEU A 112 -12.06 -0.07 3.79
C LEU A 112 -12.61 -1.40 4.33
N PRO A 113 -13.73 -1.93 3.76
CA PRO A 113 -14.31 -3.20 4.21
C PRO A 113 -13.30 -4.34 4.13
N PHE A 114 -12.90 -4.88 5.28
CA PHE A 114 -11.83 -5.87 5.39
C PHE A 114 -12.12 -7.16 4.62
N GLU A 115 -13.40 -7.57 4.50
CA GLU A 115 -13.79 -8.77 3.77
C GLU A 115 -13.41 -8.69 2.28
N LYS A 116 -13.51 -7.49 1.70
CA LYS A 116 -13.09 -7.25 0.30
C LYS A 116 -11.58 -7.32 0.17
N THR A 117 -10.87 -6.79 1.15
CA THR A 117 -9.41 -6.85 1.21
C THR A 117 -8.95 -8.30 1.32
N VAL A 118 -9.50 -9.08 2.24
CA VAL A 118 -9.21 -10.52 2.40
C VAL A 118 -9.49 -11.29 1.11
N SER A 119 -10.63 -11.03 0.46
CA SER A 119 -10.99 -11.68 -0.79
C SER A 119 -10.04 -11.33 -1.93
N TYR A 120 -9.61 -10.07 -2.02
CA TYR A 120 -8.68 -9.62 -3.06
C TYR A 120 -7.28 -10.23 -2.89
N PHE A 121 -6.79 -10.33 -1.66
CA PHE A 121 -5.48 -10.88 -1.33
C PHE A 121 -5.49 -12.40 -1.07
N ASN A 122 -6.43 -13.12 -1.68
CA ASN A 122 -6.46 -14.57 -1.57
C ASN A 122 -5.14 -15.20 -2.01
N GLY A 123 -4.58 -16.08 -1.19
CA GLY A 123 -3.28 -16.71 -1.38
C GLY A 123 -2.10 -15.97 -0.74
N ALA A 124 -2.28 -14.73 -0.26
CA ALA A 124 -1.29 -14.01 0.52
C ALA A 124 -1.29 -14.44 2.01
N HIS A 125 -0.28 -14.01 2.76
CA HIS A 125 -0.24 -14.17 4.22
C HIS A 125 -1.21 -13.19 4.87
N LEU A 126 -2.37 -13.66 5.33
CA LEU A 126 -3.39 -12.82 5.95
C LEU A 126 -3.29 -12.87 7.47
N ASP A 127 -3.29 -11.71 8.11
CA ASP A 127 -3.42 -11.56 9.55
C ASP A 127 -4.60 -10.65 9.85
N ILE A 128 -5.68 -11.23 10.39
CA ILE A 128 -6.92 -10.51 10.69
C ILE A 128 -6.99 -10.31 12.20
N THR A 129 -7.03 -9.04 12.63
CA THR A 129 -7.29 -8.66 14.01
C THR A 129 -8.75 -8.18 14.12
N TYR A 130 -9.52 -8.78 15.03
CA TYR A 130 -10.90 -8.38 15.23
C TYR A 130 -11.00 -7.09 16.03
N GLY A 131 -11.87 -6.18 15.60
CA GLY A 131 -11.97 -4.82 16.12
C GLY A 131 -10.97 -3.88 15.46
N GLY A 132 -10.51 -2.86 16.21
CA GLY A 132 -9.62 -1.83 15.71
C GLY A 132 -10.29 -0.83 14.77
N ASP A 133 -9.49 -0.14 13.95
CA ASP A 133 -9.95 0.90 13.03
C ASP A 133 -9.01 1.04 11.82
N HIS A 134 -9.27 2.04 10.95
CA HIS A 134 -8.43 2.28 9.77
C HIS A 134 -6.98 2.63 10.10
N SER A 135 -6.70 3.21 11.28
CA SER A 135 -5.34 3.58 11.74
C SER A 135 -4.47 2.37 12.08
N TYR A 136 -5.07 1.20 12.24
CA TYR A 136 -4.43 -0.06 12.62
C TYR A 136 -3.78 -0.01 14.02
N GLN A 137 -4.59 -0.06 15.05
CA GLN A 137 -4.18 0.08 16.46
C GLN A 137 -3.22 -1.03 16.93
N SER A 138 -3.26 -2.21 16.31
CA SER A 138 -2.55 -3.41 16.75
C SER A 138 -1.14 -3.55 16.20
N LEU A 139 -0.59 -2.55 15.50
CA LEU A 139 0.68 -2.68 14.76
C LEU A 139 1.86 -3.12 15.64
N THR A 140 1.96 -2.57 16.84
CA THR A 140 3.05 -2.90 17.78
C THR A 140 3.11 -4.39 18.14
N ASN A 141 1.96 -5.07 18.15
CA ASN A 141 1.85 -6.50 18.45
C ASN A 141 2.25 -7.38 17.26
N LYS A 142 2.49 -6.79 16.10
CA LYS A 142 2.82 -7.51 14.85
C LYS A 142 4.29 -7.50 14.48
N TYR A 143 5.14 -6.77 15.20
CA TYR A 143 6.55 -6.60 14.85
C TYR A 143 7.31 -7.91 14.65
N ILE A 144 7.16 -8.87 15.57
CA ILE A 144 7.85 -10.17 15.46
C ILE A 144 7.44 -10.87 14.15
N LYS A 145 6.14 -10.95 13.91
CA LYS A 145 5.59 -11.58 12.69
C LYS A 145 6.04 -10.89 11.41
N ILE A 146 6.09 -9.54 11.42
CA ILE A 146 6.59 -8.74 10.30
C ILE A 146 8.08 -9.05 10.05
N LYS A 147 8.91 -9.05 11.11
CA LYS A 147 10.34 -9.37 11.01
C LYS A 147 10.57 -10.77 10.44
N GLU A 148 9.86 -11.77 10.94
CA GLU A 148 9.92 -13.14 10.44
C GLU A 148 9.54 -13.23 8.97
N PHE A 149 8.42 -12.60 8.58
CA PHE A 149 7.99 -12.58 7.19
C PHE A 149 8.99 -11.89 6.26
N LEU A 150 9.61 -10.80 6.70
CA LEU A 150 10.57 -10.04 5.91
C LEU A 150 11.99 -10.63 5.98
N ASN A 151 12.24 -11.66 6.79
CA ASN A 151 13.57 -12.21 7.10
C ASN A 151 14.55 -11.15 7.65
N LEU A 152 14.06 -10.23 8.46
CA LEU A 152 14.89 -9.23 9.12
C LEU A 152 15.48 -9.81 10.42
N SER A 153 16.80 -9.74 10.54
CA SER A 153 17.56 -10.12 11.75
C SER A 153 17.32 -9.15 12.92
#